data_a1572c3f5e2a7b7ad6e260d9d5172632
#
_entry.id   a1572c3f5e2a7b7ad6e260d9d5172632
#
_cell.length_a   1.000
_cell.length_b   1.000
_cell.length_c   1.000
_cell.angle_alpha   90.00
_cell.angle_beta   90.00
_cell.angle_gamma   90.00
#
_symmetry.space_group_name_H-M   'P 1'
#
loop_
_entity.id
_entity.type
_entity.pdbx_description
1 polymer ?
#
loop_
_entity_poly.entity_id
_entity_poly.type
_entity_poly.pdbx_seq_one_letter_code
_entity_poly.pdbx_strand_id
1 'polypeptide(L)'
;IAQQIFTSCGEVVVVNTEDEINAVTAISGSGPGYVFFLMEALAKAAQNLGFNEAQANLLVSQTFLGAATLAQQSDDSFATLREKVTSKGGTTFAGLEQLRALGVSSAIQGAAQAAFDRAVELQKNAG
;
A
#
# COMPACT_ATOMS: atom_id res chain seq x y z
N ILE A 1 3.68 -29.41 -10.42
CA ILE A 1 3.55 -27.97 -10.18
C ILE A 1 4.01 -27.67 -8.76
N ALA A 2 5.01 -26.85 -8.61
CA ALA A 2 5.53 -26.49 -7.31
C ALA A 2 4.63 -25.47 -6.61
N GLN A 3 4.23 -25.76 -5.38
CA GLN A 3 3.60 -24.80 -4.51
C GLN A 3 4.68 -23.94 -3.87
N GLN A 4 4.44 -22.67 -3.75
CA GLN A 4 5.30 -21.78 -2.99
C GLN A 4 4.49 -21.06 -1.93
N ILE A 5 5.12 -20.83 -0.78
CA ILE A 5 4.51 -20.22 0.37
C ILE A 5 5.19 -18.87 0.63
N PHE A 6 4.39 -17.81 0.70
CA PHE A 6 4.87 -16.47 1.01
C PHE A 6 4.29 -16.02 2.35
N THR A 7 5.12 -15.39 3.15
CA THR A 7 4.72 -14.87 4.45
C THR A 7 4.83 -13.34 4.44
N SER A 8 3.76 -12.67 4.82
CA SER A 8 3.73 -11.24 4.97
C SER A 8 2.98 -10.90 6.26
N CYS A 9 3.61 -10.15 7.16
CA CYS A 9 3.01 -9.75 8.44
C CYS A 9 2.42 -10.92 9.25
N GLY A 10 3.09 -12.08 9.22
CA GLY A 10 2.64 -13.26 9.95
C GLY A 10 1.58 -14.09 9.25
N GLU A 11 1.04 -13.63 8.14
CA GLU A 11 0.08 -14.37 7.35
C GLU A 11 0.76 -15.09 6.19
N VAL A 12 0.15 -16.17 5.71
CA VAL A 12 0.72 -17.03 4.68
C VAL A 12 -0.21 -17.04 3.46
N VAL A 13 0.38 -16.80 2.29
CA VAL A 13 -0.30 -16.96 1.01
C VAL A 13 0.36 -18.11 0.25
N VAL A 14 -0.44 -19.08 -0.19
CA VAL A 14 0.03 -20.24 -0.96
C VAL A 14 -0.27 -20.00 -2.44
N VAL A 15 0.74 -20.15 -3.28
CA VAL A 15 0.60 -19.95 -4.72
C VAL A 15 1.09 -21.20 -5.47
N ASN A 16 0.51 -21.47 -6.64
CA ASN A 16 0.74 -22.69 -7.41
C ASN A 16 1.34 -22.44 -8.80
N THR A 17 1.31 -21.21 -9.30
CA THR A 17 1.77 -20.89 -10.66
C THR A 17 2.82 -19.77 -10.64
N GLU A 18 3.60 -19.70 -11.72
CA GLU A 18 4.61 -18.65 -11.88
C GLU A 18 3.95 -17.27 -11.95
N ASP A 19 2.78 -17.14 -12.56
CA ASP A 19 2.04 -15.88 -12.60
C ASP A 19 1.60 -15.46 -11.20
N GLU A 20 1.16 -16.40 -10.37
CA GLU A 20 0.81 -16.11 -8.98
C GLU A 20 2.05 -15.66 -8.18
N ILE A 21 3.21 -16.26 -8.42
CA ILE A 21 4.48 -15.86 -7.79
C ILE A 21 4.81 -14.42 -8.18
N ASN A 22 4.71 -14.09 -9.47
CA ASN A 22 4.97 -12.75 -9.97
C ASN A 22 3.97 -11.74 -9.41
N ALA A 23 2.70 -12.14 -9.25
CA ALA A 23 1.68 -11.31 -8.64
C ALA A 23 1.98 -11.01 -7.17
N VAL A 24 2.36 -12.03 -6.40
CA VAL A 24 2.76 -11.85 -4.98
C VAL A 24 3.98 -10.92 -4.90
N THR A 25 4.95 -11.10 -5.79
CA THR A 25 6.13 -10.24 -5.85
C THR A 25 5.74 -8.77 -6.06
N ALA A 26 4.80 -8.51 -6.98
CA ALA A 26 4.34 -7.16 -7.27
C ALA A 26 3.61 -6.51 -6.09
N ILE A 27 2.93 -7.29 -5.25
CA ILE A 27 2.16 -6.77 -4.12
C ILE A 27 2.98 -6.81 -2.82
N SER A 28 3.47 -7.99 -2.42
CA SER A 28 4.15 -8.16 -1.12
C SER A 28 5.65 -7.89 -1.20
N GLY A 29 6.29 -8.22 -2.31
CA GLY A 29 7.72 -7.99 -2.47
C GLY A 29 8.03 -6.53 -2.74
N SER A 30 7.30 -5.92 -3.65
CA SER A 30 7.47 -4.50 -4.02
C SER A 30 6.64 -3.57 -3.14
N GLY A 31 5.61 -4.09 -2.49
CA GLY A 31 4.67 -3.33 -1.68
C GLY A 31 5.31 -2.45 -0.62
N PRO A 32 6.29 -2.93 0.16
CA PRO A 32 6.97 -2.07 1.12
C PRO A 32 7.55 -0.81 0.49
N GLY A 33 8.08 -0.90 -0.74
CA GLY A 33 8.56 0.26 -1.48
C GLY A 33 7.45 1.28 -1.74
N TYR A 34 6.26 0.83 -2.11
CA TYR A 34 5.11 1.71 -2.31
C TYR A 34 4.70 2.37 -0.99
N VAL A 35 4.69 1.59 0.09
CA VAL A 35 4.34 2.10 1.42
C VAL A 35 5.32 3.18 1.87
N PHE A 36 6.62 2.93 1.72
CA PHE A 36 7.64 3.92 2.07
C PHE A 36 7.54 5.18 1.21
N PHE A 37 7.23 5.03 -0.06
CA PHE A 37 7.00 6.16 -0.95
C PHE A 37 5.82 7.02 -0.47
N LEU A 38 4.72 6.37 -0.08
CA LEU A 38 3.55 7.07 0.47
C LEU A 38 3.86 7.73 1.80
N MET A 39 4.61 7.05 2.68
CA MET A 39 5.05 7.60 3.96
C MET A 39 5.91 8.85 3.74
N GLU A 40 6.82 8.79 2.81
CA GLU A 40 7.69 9.91 2.46
C GLU A 40 6.87 11.12 2.01
N ALA A 41 5.88 10.90 1.15
CA ALA A 41 5.01 11.97 0.67
C ALA A 41 4.18 12.58 1.81
N LEU A 42 3.64 11.73 2.68
CA LEU A 42 2.84 12.20 3.81
C LEU A 42 3.70 12.93 4.85
N ALA A 43 4.94 12.49 5.05
CA ALA A 43 5.88 13.17 5.94
C ALA A 43 6.24 14.57 5.41
N LYS A 44 6.41 14.71 4.09
CA LYS A 44 6.61 16.03 3.48
C LYS A 44 5.41 16.94 3.72
N ALA A 45 4.21 16.40 3.58
CA ALA A 45 2.98 17.16 3.87
C ALA A 45 2.95 17.61 5.32
N ALA A 46 3.33 16.75 6.26
CA ALA A 46 3.38 17.10 7.67
C ALA A 46 4.38 18.24 7.94
N GLN A 47 5.56 18.19 7.31
CA GLN A 47 6.54 19.25 7.43
C GLN A 47 6.02 20.58 6.84
N ASN A 48 5.31 20.52 5.71
CA ASN A 48 4.69 21.69 5.11
C ASN A 48 3.63 22.31 6.03
N LEU A 49 3.02 21.51 6.89
CA LEU A 49 2.01 21.94 7.86
C LEU A 49 2.64 22.45 9.17
N GLY A 50 3.96 22.41 9.29
CA GLY A 50 4.67 23.01 10.42
C GLY A 50 5.37 22.05 11.38
N PHE A 51 5.30 20.74 11.14
CA PHE A 51 6.01 19.77 11.99
C PHE A 51 7.47 19.67 11.56
N ASN A 52 8.38 19.43 12.53
CA ASN A 52 9.76 19.11 12.19
C ASN A 52 9.85 17.67 11.68
N GLU A 53 11.01 17.30 11.17
CA GLU A 53 11.22 15.99 10.56
C GLU A 53 10.90 14.83 11.53
N ALA A 54 11.38 14.90 12.76
CA ALA A 54 11.14 13.85 13.75
C ALA A 54 9.66 13.70 14.07
N GLN A 55 8.95 14.80 14.23
CA GLN A 55 7.50 14.79 14.49
C GLN A 55 6.74 14.23 13.28
N ALA A 56 7.10 14.67 12.09
CA ALA A 56 6.47 14.20 10.85
C ALA A 56 6.62 12.69 10.70
N ASN A 57 7.83 12.17 10.89
CA ASN A 57 8.11 10.74 10.78
C ASN A 57 7.32 9.93 11.81
N LEU A 58 7.25 10.42 13.04
CA LEU A 58 6.48 9.73 14.09
C LEU A 58 4.98 9.70 13.76
N LEU A 59 4.41 10.84 13.37
CA LEU A 59 2.99 10.92 13.02
C LEU A 59 2.66 9.98 11.86
N VAL A 60 3.48 9.97 10.84
CA VAL A 60 3.25 9.13 9.65
C VAL A 60 3.40 7.65 9.98
N SER A 61 4.47 7.26 10.69
CA SER A 61 4.68 5.87 11.08
C SER A 61 3.52 5.33 11.90
N GLN A 62 3.06 6.10 12.89
CA GLN A 62 1.95 5.70 13.75
C GLN A 62 0.63 5.64 12.99
N THR A 63 0.42 6.52 12.03
CA THR A 63 -0.77 6.52 11.19
C THR A 63 -0.85 5.25 10.34
N PHE A 64 0.23 4.88 9.67
CA PHE A 64 0.27 3.66 8.87
C PHE A 64 0.14 2.41 9.74
N LEU A 65 0.86 2.36 10.85
CA LEU A 65 0.78 1.22 11.78
C LEU A 65 -0.63 1.04 12.31
N GLY A 66 -1.25 2.12 12.77
CA GLY A 66 -2.61 2.08 13.32
C GLY A 66 -3.63 1.63 12.30
N ALA A 67 -3.58 2.18 11.10
CA ALA A 67 -4.50 1.82 10.02
C ALA A 67 -4.33 0.35 9.62
N ALA A 68 -3.09 -0.11 9.44
CA ALA A 68 -2.81 -1.50 9.06
C ALA A 68 -3.25 -2.47 10.16
N THR A 69 -2.99 -2.14 11.42
CA THR A 69 -3.40 -2.96 12.57
C THR A 69 -4.91 -3.08 12.63
N LEU A 70 -5.62 -1.97 12.46
CA LEU A 70 -7.08 -1.97 12.46
C LEU A 70 -7.63 -2.83 11.32
N ALA A 71 -7.05 -2.70 10.14
CA ALA A 71 -7.46 -3.49 8.98
C ALA A 71 -7.28 -5.00 9.22
N GLN A 72 -6.18 -5.41 9.85
CA GLN A 72 -5.93 -6.81 10.18
C GLN A 72 -6.91 -7.38 11.20
N GLN A 73 -7.34 -6.55 12.14
CA GLN A 73 -8.23 -6.98 13.24
C GLN A 73 -9.70 -6.90 12.89
N SER A 74 -10.05 -6.35 11.73
CA SER A 74 -11.43 -6.12 11.33
C SER A 74 -11.82 -7.06 10.19
N ASP A 75 -13.07 -7.48 10.18
CA ASP A 75 -13.66 -8.20 9.06
C ASP A 75 -14.22 -7.26 7.98
N ASP A 76 -14.21 -5.97 8.23
CA ASP A 76 -14.70 -4.97 7.29
C ASP A 76 -13.79 -4.86 6.07
N SER A 77 -14.38 -4.54 4.92
CA SER A 77 -13.60 -4.24 3.71
C SER A 77 -12.81 -2.94 3.90
N PHE A 78 -11.76 -2.75 3.11
CA PHE A 78 -11.01 -1.49 3.13
C PHE A 78 -11.91 -0.30 2.81
N ALA A 79 -12.86 -0.46 1.90
CA ALA A 79 -13.82 0.59 1.58
C ALA A 79 -14.67 0.98 2.80
N THR A 80 -15.16 -0.01 3.54
CA THR A 80 -15.95 0.23 4.75
C THR A 80 -15.11 0.91 5.83
N LEU A 81 -13.87 0.46 6.03
CA LEU A 81 -12.94 1.09 6.98
C LEU A 81 -12.68 2.54 6.61
N ARG A 82 -12.46 2.82 5.32
CA ARG A 82 -12.29 4.19 4.82
C ARG A 82 -13.52 5.04 5.13
N GLU A 83 -14.71 4.52 4.87
CA GLU A 83 -15.96 5.23 5.13
C GLU A 83 -16.14 5.55 6.62
N LYS A 84 -15.77 4.62 7.49
CA LYS A 84 -15.91 4.80 8.95
C LYS A 84 -15.07 5.96 9.50
N VAL A 85 -13.97 6.30 8.83
CA VAL A 85 -13.09 7.42 9.24
C VAL A 85 -13.32 8.67 8.41
N THR A 86 -14.35 8.67 7.55
CA THR A 86 -14.64 9.77 6.63
C THR A 86 -16.00 10.36 6.93
N SER A 87 -16.03 11.47 7.64
CA SER A 87 -17.29 12.20 7.84
C SER A 87 -17.60 13.05 6.61
N LYS A 88 -18.89 13.17 6.28
CA LYS A 88 -19.34 13.96 5.15
C LYS A 88 -18.91 15.42 5.32
N GLY A 89 -18.17 15.94 4.34
CA GLY A 89 -17.67 17.32 4.37
C GLY A 89 -16.53 17.55 5.35
N GLY A 90 -15.96 16.51 5.95
CA GLY A 90 -14.87 16.64 6.90
C GLY A 90 -13.48 16.69 6.25
N THR A 91 -12.44 16.67 7.09
CA THR A 91 -11.06 16.79 6.62
C THR A 91 -10.61 15.58 5.80
N THR A 92 -10.96 14.37 6.24
CA THR A 92 -10.64 13.15 5.49
C THR A 92 -11.35 13.13 4.15
N PHE A 93 -12.61 13.57 4.11
CA PHE A 93 -13.36 13.68 2.86
C PHE A 93 -12.63 14.60 1.87
N ALA A 94 -12.20 15.78 2.32
CA ALA A 94 -11.48 16.73 1.47
C ALA A 94 -10.17 16.13 0.94
N GLY A 95 -9.42 15.44 1.78
CA GLY A 95 -8.19 14.78 1.37
C GLY A 95 -8.43 13.69 0.33
N LEU A 96 -9.46 12.84 0.54
CA LEU A 96 -9.80 11.78 -0.39
C LEU A 96 -10.27 12.32 -1.74
N GLU A 97 -11.02 13.43 -1.75
CA GLU A 97 -11.44 14.07 -3.00
C GLU A 97 -10.23 14.51 -3.82
N GLN A 98 -9.20 15.06 -3.18
CA GLN A 98 -7.96 15.46 -3.84
C GLN A 98 -7.24 14.24 -4.42
N LEU A 99 -7.15 13.14 -3.67
CA LEU A 99 -6.53 11.90 -4.14
C LEU A 99 -7.28 11.34 -5.35
N ARG A 100 -8.62 11.36 -5.32
CA ARG A 100 -9.43 10.91 -6.46
C ARG A 100 -9.24 11.79 -7.68
N ALA A 101 -9.21 13.11 -7.50
CA ALA A 101 -9.02 14.06 -8.58
C ALA A 101 -7.69 13.85 -9.30
N LEU A 102 -6.66 13.43 -8.57
CA LEU A 102 -5.33 13.19 -9.12
C LEU A 102 -5.10 11.74 -9.57
N GLY A 103 -6.11 10.89 -9.52
CA GLY A 103 -6.03 9.52 -10.03
C GLY A 103 -5.11 8.60 -9.24
N VAL A 104 -5.00 8.80 -7.93
CA VAL A 104 -4.05 8.04 -7.10
C VAL A 104 -4.37 6.55 -7.08
N SER A 105 -5.65 6.16 -7.08
CA SER A 105 -6.03 4.74 -7.14
C SER A 105 -5.49 4.08 -8.40
N SER A 106 -5.67 4.71 -9.55
CA SER A 106 -5.16 4.20 -10.82
C SER A 106 -3.63 4.18 -10.84
N ALA A 107 -2.98 5.17 -10.23
CA ALA A 107 -1.53 5.22 -10.15
C ALA A 107 -0.97 4.05 -9.35
N ILE A 108 -1.59 3.73 -8.21
CA ILE A 108 -1.17 2.60 -7.37
C ILE A 108 -1.37 1.27 -8.11
N GLN A 109 -2.52 1.10 -8.77
CA GLN A 109 -2.80 -0.10 -9.56
C GLN A 109 -1.80 -0.24 -10.71
N GLY A 110 -1.47 0.87 -11.36
CA GLY A 110 -0.47 0.90 -12.43
C GLY A 110 0.93 0.56 -11.94
N ALA A 111 1.30 0.99 -10.74
CA ALA A 111 2.59 0.65 -10.14
C ALA A 111 2.71 -0.86 -9.92
N ALA A 112 1.67 -1.49 -9.38
CA ALA A 112 1.64 -2.93 -9.16
C ALA A 112 1.72 -3.69 -10.49
N GLN A 113 1.02 -3.22 -11.52
CA GLN A 113 1.08 -3.83 -12.85
C GLN A 113 2.48 -3.72 -13.46
N ALA A 114 3.12 -2.56 -13.34
CA ALA A 114 4.48 -2.37 -13.83
C ALA A 114 5.47 -3.30 -13.12
N ALA A 115 5.32 -3.48 -11.82
CA ALA A 115 6.16 -4.39 -11.05
C ALA A 115 5.94 -5.85 -11.47
N PHE A 116 4.69 -6.23 -11.71
CA PHE A 116 4.35 -7.55 -12.22
C PHE A 116 5.00 -7.80 -13.59
N ASP A 117 4.85 -6.85 -14.50
CA ASP A 117 5.41 -6.95 -15.85
C ASP A 117 6.93 -7.07 -15.80
N ARG A 118 7.57 -6.32 -14.90
CA ARG A 118 9.01 -6.41 -14.70
C ARG A 118 9.45 -7.74 -14.12
N ALA A 119 8.66 -8.30 -13.18
CA ALA A 119 8.93 -9.63 -12.61
C ALA A 119 8.89 -10.70 -13.69
N VAL A 120 7.90 -10.64 -14.58
CA VAL A 120 7.79 -11.55 -15.73
C VAL A 120 9.00 -11.41 -16.66
N GLU A 121 9.39 -10.18 -16.95
CA GLU A 121 10.55 -9.89 -17.81
C GLU A 121 11.85 -10.44 -17.21
N LEU A 122 12.09 -10.22 -15.91
CA LEU A 122 13.27 -10.72 -15.22
C LEU A 122 13.29 -12.25 -15.18
N GLN A 123 12.15 -12.89 -15.01
CA GLN A 123 12.04 -14.34 -15.02
C GLN A 123 12.41 -14.92 -16.39
N LYS A 124 11.93 -14.31 -17.47
CA LYS A 124 12.27 -14.74 -18.83
C LYS A 124 13.76 -14.60 -19.11
N ASN A 125 14.39 -13.53 -18.61
CA ASN A 125 15.81 -13.27 -18.84
C ASN A 125 16.71 -14.14 -17.98
N ALA A 126 16.22 -14.66 -16.85
CA ALA A 126 16.97 -15.51 -15.94
C ALA A 126 16.97 -16.98 -16.38
N GLY A 127 16.00 -17.34 -17.20
CA GLY A 127 15.86 -18.70 -17.69
C GLY A 127 16.52 -18.90 -18.98
#